data_2e25868b73490064628d3637cd0f76b3
#
_entry.id   2e25868b73490064628d3637cd0f76b3
#
_cell.length_a   1.000
_cell.length_b   1.000
_cell.length_c   1.000
_cell.angle_alpha   90.00
_cell.angle_beta   90.00
_cell.angle_gamma   90.00
#
_symmetry.space_group_name_H-M   'P 1'
#
loop_
_entity.id
_entity.type
_entity.pdbx_description
1 polymer ?
#
loop_
_entity_poly.entity_id
_entity_poly.type
_entity_poly.pdbx_seq_one_letter_code
_entity_poly.pdbx_strand_id
1 'polypeptide(L)'
;KVNALNRQEVMGSTSRTPRWAVAYKYPPEEAFTRLLDIQVQVGRTGRVTPFAVFEKILVAGSHLRHATLHNAREVKRKGILIGDLIVVRKAGDVIPEVVGPVMADRDGTERAFEMPELCPSCGTRLAPAKEGDVDLRCPNAAGCPAQITERLIHLGSRGALDVQGLGAEAAAALTQPELGRERVVAALVSGAKVTLENGEQLELPADSQRTHGELFADAEELLPQPQTATLTSSKDIFSLQADDVADIFVWRPVRVRGVATGDYSQVRFFWTTAWKKTVRSRAGVKTAHWGPVESVPRKSLLEMLGQLEGAKTQPIWRFLVALSI
;
A
#
# COMPACT_ATOMS: atom_id res chain seq x y z
N LYS A 1 -29.27 0.20 23.76
CA LYS A 1 -30.24 0.52 22.69
C LYS A 1 -31.65 0.50 23.27
N VAL A 2 -32.58 1.24 22.70
CA VAL A 2 -34.02 1.16 23.02
C VAL A 2 -34.57 -0.17 22.51
N ASN A 3 -35.24 -0.96 23.37
CA ASN A 3 -35.71 -2.29 22.96
C ASN A 3 -37.11 -2.27 22.31
N ALA A 4 -37.96 -1.30 22.67
CA ALA A 4 -39.31 -1.20 22.14
C ALA A 4 -39.30 -0.76 20.65
N LEU A 5 -39.75 -1.61 19.73
CA LEU A 5 -39.71 -1.37 18.30
C LEU A 5 -40.48 -0.12 17.87
N ASN A 6 -41.66 0.11 18.45
CA ASN A 6 -42.47 1.30 18.22
C ASN A 6 -41.70 2.61 18.53
N ARG A 7 -40.91 2.60 19.60
CA ARG A 7 -40.05 3.74 19.96
C ARG A 7 -38.87 3.90 19.02
N GLN A 8 -38.30 2.79 18.51
CA GLN A 8 -37.23 2.86 17.49
C GLN A 8 -37.72 3.54 16.20
N GLU A 9 -38.94 3.21 15.76
CA GLU A 9 -39.59 3.83 14.61
C GLU A 9 -39.79 5.34 14.81
N VAL A 10 -40.29 5.76 15.96
CA VAL A 10 -40.48 7.18 16.30
C VAL A 10 -39.17 7.93 16.36
N MET A 11 -38.10 7.35 16.91
CA MET A 11 -36.80 7.98 17.01
C MET A 11 -36.08 8.04 15.65
N GLY A 12 -36.32 7.06 14.78
CA GLY A 12 -35.75 7.00 13.44
C GLY A 12 -34.25 6.84 13.42
N SER A 13 -33.68 7.18 12.27
CA SER A 13 -32.23 7.09 11.99
C SER A 13 -31.73 8.36 11.33
N THR A 14 -30.43 8.61 11.45
CA THR A 14 -29.70 9.53 10.54
C THR A 14 -29.33 8.77 9.26
N SER A 15 -28.67 9.42 8.31
CA SER A 15 -28.16 8.76 7.11
C SER A 15 -27.13 7.64 7.38
N ARG A 16 -26.57 7.60 8.60
CA ARG A 16 -25.49 6.66 8.94
C ARG A 16 -25.74 5.84 10.19
N THR A 17 -26.55 6.34 11.13
CA THR A 17 -26.70 5.72 12.46
C THR A 17 -28.13 5.79 12.97
N PRO A 18 -28.61 4.75 13.70
CA PRO A 18 -29.89 4.81 14.38
C PRO A 18 -29.83 5.77 15.58
N ARG A 19 -30.88 6.57 15.78
CA ARG A 19 -30.98 7.49 16.93
C ARG A 19 -31.33 6.79 18.23
N TRP A 20 -31.83 5.57 18.16
CA TRP A 20 -32.25 4.74 19.27
C TRP A 20 -31.15 3.81 19.82
N ALA A 21 -29.90 3.91 19.31
CA ALA A 21 -28.80 3.13 19.79
C ALA A 21 -27.55 4.00 19.99
N VAL A 22 -26.86 3.77 21.09
CA VAL A 22 -25.57 4.39 21.43
C VAL A 22 -24.59 3.28 21.76
N ALA A 23 -23.40 3.34 21.16
CA ALA A 23 -22.30 2.44 21.52
C ALA A 23 -21.58 2.98 22.76
N TYR A 24 -21.49 2.16 23.80
CA TYR A 24 -20.62 2.44 24.94
C TYR A 24 -19.22 1.92 24.61
N LYS A 25 -18.22 2.77 24.70
CA LYS A 25 -16.81 2.43 24.47
C LYS A 25 -16.06 2.44 25.81
N TYR A 26 -15.35 1.36 26.08
CA TYR A 26 -14.40 1.33 27.19
C TYR A 26 -13.19 2.21 26.87
N PRO A 27 -12.40 2.64 27.87
CA PRO A 27 -11.12 3.26 27.63
C PRO A 27 -10.26 2.37 26.69
N PRO A 28 -9.58 2.96 25.70
CA PRO A 28 -8.75 2.18 24.78
C PRO A 28 -7.59 1.54 25.53
N GLU A 29 -7.23 0.33 25.11
CA GLU A 29 -6.02 -0.35 25.55
C GLU A 29 -4.80 0.41 25.01
N GLU A 30 -3.84 0.70 25.90
CA GLU A 30 -2.57 1.33 25.57
C GLU A 30 -1.43 0.32 25.66
N ALA A 31 -0.46 0.45 24.78
CA ALA A 31 0.70 -0.41 24.76
C ALA A 31 1.96 0.39 24.41
N PHE A 32 3.11 -0.10 24.87
CA PHE A 32 4.40 0.55 24.72
C PHE A 32 5.22 -0.15 23.66
N THR A 33 5.86 0.63 22.77
CA THR A 33 6.70 0.09 21.69
C THR A 33 7.79 1.09 21.29
N ARG A 34 8.91 0.60 20.74
CA ARG A 34 10.01 1.44 20.27
C ARG A 34 9.68 2.02 18.88
N LEU A 35 9.77 3.33 18.74
CA LEU A 35 9.63 4.04 17.47
C LEU A 35 10.91 3.88 16.66
N LEU A 36 10.83 3.16 15.56
CA LEU A 36 11.96 2.86 14.67
C LEU A 36 12.21 3.99 13.69
N ASP A 37 11.13 4.57 13.14
CA ASP A 37 11.22 5.63 12.13
C ASP A 37 9.91 6.42 12.04
N ILE A 38 9.97 7.61 11.43
CA ILE A 38 8.81 8.38 11.00
C ILE A 38 8.91 8.57 9.50
N GLN A 39 7.97 8.00 8.77
CA GLN A 39 7.87 8.08 7.32
C GLN A 39 6.70 8.95 6.91
N VAL A 40 6.64 9.34 5.65
CA VAL A 40 5.56 10.15 5.09
C VAL A 40 4.89 9.43 3.93
N GLN A 41 3.58 9.66 3.79
CA GLN A 41 2.80 9.18 2.64
C GLN A 41 2.07 10.35 1.98
N VAL A 42 1.83 10.23 0.66
CA VAL A 42 1.14 11.23 -0.14
C VAL A 42 -0.27 10.74 -0.44
N GLY A 43 -1.26 11.43 0.08
CA GLY A 43 -2.67 11.09 -0.17
C GLY A 43 -3.18 11.63 -1.52
N ARG A 44 -4.41 11.26 -1.89
CA ARG A 44 -5.06 11.60 -3.17
C ARG A 44 -5.14 13.11 -3.49
N THR A 45 -5.15 13.96 -2.47
CA THR A 45 -5.18 15.44 -2.60
C THR A 45 -3.78 16.06 -2.49
N GLY A 46 -2.73 15.25 -2.58
CA GLY A 46 -1.35 15.68 -2.43
C GLY A 46 -0.90 15.90 -0.98
N ARG A 47 -1.79 15.79 0.02
CA ARG A 47 -1.42 15.98 1.42
C ARG A 47 -0.36 14.96 1.82
N VAL A 48 0.75 15.45 2.40
CA VAL A 48 1.85 14.62 2.89
C VAL A 48 1.69 14.45 4.38
N THR A 49 1.44 13.21 4.80
CA THR A 49 1.10 12.89 6.19
C THR A 49 2.17 12.01 6.80
N PRO A 50 2.78 12.40 7.93
CA PRO A 50 3.72 11.56 8.65
C PRO A 50 2.99 10.44 9.39
N PHE A 51 3.65 9.27 9.45
CA PHE A 51 3.21 8.13 10.24
C PHE A 51 4.39 7.47 10.94
N ALA A 52 4.13 6.94 12.12
CA ALA A 52 5.10 6.20 12.92
C ALA A 52 5.28 4.78 12.39
N VAL A 53 6.54 4.34 12.30
CA VAL A 53 6.94 2.93 12.08
C VAL A 53 7.58 2.44 13.35
N PHE A 54 7.05 1.40 13.97
CA PHE A 54 7.49 0.91 15.27
C PHE A 54 7.57 -0.62 15.34
N GLU A 55 8.20 -1.15 16.36
CA GLU A 55 8.26 -2.59 16.59
C GLU A 55 6.87 -3.19 16.69
N LYS A 56 6.71 -4.39 16.14
CA LYS A 56 5.41 -5.07 16.10
C LYS A 56 4.85 -5.27 17.49
N ILE A 57 3.66 -4.75 17.75
CA ILE A 57 2.96 -4.86 19.03
C ILE A 57 1.53 -5.34 18.85
N LEU A 58 0.98 -6.02 19.87
CA LEU A 58 -0.40 -6.43 19.94
C LEU A 58 -1.21 -5.38 20.73
N VAL A 59 -2.23 -4.79 20.12
CA VAL A 59 -3.14 -3.84 20.77
C VAL A 59 -4.57 -4.19 20.40
N ALA A 60 -5.44 -4.40 21.39
CA ALA A 60 -6.84 -4.76 21.21
C ALA A 60 -7.04 -5.85 20.13
N GLY A 61 -6.31 -6.96 20.26
CA GLY A 61 -6.40 -8.14 19.40
C GLY A 61 -5.81 -8.01 18.00
N SER A 62 -5.15 -6.88 17.67
CA SER A 62 -4.52 -6.67 16.36
C SER A 62 -3.04 -6.39 16.48
N HIS A 63 -2.25 -6.95 15.56
CA HIS A 63 -0.84 -6.61 15.44
C HIS A 63 -0.66 -5.31 14.66
N LEU A 64 -0.01 -4.33 15.29
CA LEU A 64 0.28 -3.01 14.74
C LEU A 64 1.79 -2.87 14.50
N ARG A 65 2.15 -2.10 13.47
CA ARG A 65 3.51 -1.64 13.15
C ARG A 65 3.55 -0.18 12.72
N HIS A 66 2.38 0.40 12.45
CA HIS A 66 2.24 1.78 11.96
C HIS A 66 1.09 2.46 12.68
N ALA A 67 1.25 3.75 12.94
CA ALA A 67 0.18 4.61 13.45
C ALA A 67 0.30 6.01 12.86
N THR A 68 -0.83 6.69 12.71
CA THR A 68 -0.82 8.06 12.20
C THR A 68 -0.21 9.04 13.20
N LEU A 69 0.50 10.04 12.66
CA LEU A 69 1.01 11.20 13.42
C LEU A 69 0.32 12.49 12.98
N HIS A 70 -0.70 12.37 12.10
CA HIS A 70 -1.55 13.44 11.59
C HIS A 70 -0.82 14.51 10.75
N ASN A 71 0.14 15.23 11.31
CA ASN A 71 0.99 16.23 10.63
C ASN A 71 2.26 16.52 11.45
N ALA A 72 3.20 17.23 10.82
CA ALA A 72 4.48 17.56 11.45
C ALA A 72 4.33 18.43 12.72
N ARG A 73 3.30 19.29 12.77
CA ARG A 73 3.03 20.14 13.96
C ARG A 73 2.63 19.28 15.15
N GLU A 74 1.84 18.22 14.94
CA GLU A 74 1.47 17.26 15.98
C GLU A 74 2.67 16.45 16.48
N VAL A 75 3.56 16.02 15.57
CA VAL A 75 4.83 15.36 15.96
C VAL A 75 5.62 16.26 16.91
N LYS A 76 5.82 17.53 16.52
CA LYS A 76 6.54 18.51 17.31
C LYS A 76 5.81 18.84 18.63
N ARG A 77 4.48 19.02 18.60
CA ARG A 77 3.66 19.31 19.78
C ARG A 77 3.72 18.19 20.81
N LYS A 78 3.71 16.94 20.38
CA LYS A 78 3.83 15.77 21.25
C LYS A 78 5.28 15.52 21.68
N GLY A 79 6.25 16.20 21.09
CA GLY A 79 7.67 16.02 21.38
C GLY A 79 8.21 14.64 21.03
N ILE A 80 7.64 13.99 19.99
CA ILE A 80 8.03 12.64 19.57
C ILE A 80 9.35 12.70 18.80
N LEU A 81 10.30 11.88 19.20
CA LEU A 81 11.59 11.67 18.52
C LEU A 81 11.69 10.23 17.99
N ILE A 82 12.39 10.05 16.89
CA ILE A 82 12.72 8.72 16.37
C ILE A 82 13.69 8.07 17.35
N GLY A 83 13.39 6.84 17.77
CA GLY A 83 14.10 6.15 18.84
C GLY A 83 13.33 6.14 20.17
N ASP A 84 12.32 6.99 20.38
CA ASP A 84 11.52 6.99 21.59
C ASP A 84 10.84 5.64 21.90
N LEU A 85 10.67 5.35 23.18
CA LEU A 85 9.62 4.44 23.63
C LEU A 85 8.30 5.25 23.58
N ILE A 86 7.34 4.79 22.77
CA ILE A 86 6.06 5.48 22.53
C ILE A 86 4.89 4.70 23.09
N VAL A 87 3.85 5.42 23.47
CA VAL A 87 2.55 4.86 23.84
C VAL A 87 1.65 4.85 22.60
N VAL A 88 1.13 3.68 22.25
CA VAL A 88 0.23 3.48 21.11
C VAL A 88 -1.11 2.97 21.60
N ARG A 89 -2.22 3.47 21.03
CA ARG A 89 -3.57 2.99 21.28
C ARG A 89 -4.38 2.96 19.99
N LYS A 90 -5.55 2.32 20.04
CA LYS A 90 -6.54 2.40 18.97
C LYS A 90 -7.63 3.41 19.33
N ALA A 91 -7.63 4.56 18.65
CA ALA A 91 -8.69 5.56 18.82
C ALA A 91 -10.03 4.98 18.36
N GLY A 92 -11.03 4.97 19.26
CA GLY A 92 -12.35 4.41 19.01
C GLY A 92 -12.36 2.92 18.64
N ASP A 93 -11.36 2.15 19.09
CA ASP A 93 -11.11 0.73 18.78
C ASP A 93 -10.80 0.44 17.29
N VAL A 94 -10.48 1.45 16.49
CA VAL A 94 -10.29 1.32 15.04
C VAL A 94 -8.94 1.83 14.56
N ILE A 95 -8.62 3.11 14.82
CA ILE A 95 -7.48 3.79 14.21
C ILE A 95 -6.28 3.80 15.17
N PRO A 96 -5.13 3.19 14.79
CA PRO A 96 -3.91 3.29 15.56
C PRO A 96 -3.40 4.75 15.60
N GLU A 97 -3.13 5.26 16.79
CA GLU A 97 -2.52 6.56 17.01
C GLU A 97 -1.40 6.49 18.05
N VAL A 98 -0.40 7.36 17.90
CA VAL A 98 0.62 7.58 18.92
C VAL A 98 0.11 8.61 19.91
N VAL A 99 0.02 8.23 21.18
CA VAL A 99 -0.38 9.12 22.28
C VAL A 99 0.73 10.12 22.58
N GLY A 100 1.96 9.62 22.79
CA GLY A 100 3.15 10.40 23.08
C GLY A 100 4.36 9.52 23.42
N PRO A 101 5.51 10.14 23.69
CA PRO A 101 6.72 9.44 24.12
C PRO A 101 6.72 9.23 25.65
N VAL A 102 7.47 8.22 26.09
CA VAL A 102 7.82 8.00 27.50
C VAL A 102 9.13 8.74 27.77
N MET A 103 9.03 9.99 28.21
CA MET A 103 10.18 10.89 28.34
C MET A 103 11.27 10.37 29.30
N ALA A 104 10.87 9.58 30.32
CA ALA A 104 11.80 9.03 31.32
C ALA A 104 12.70 7.93 30.77
N ASP A 105 12.38 7.37 29.59
CA ASP A 105 13.09 6.25 28.95
C ASP A 105 14.11 6.72 27.89
N ARG A 106 14.28 8.04 27.74
CA ARG A 106 15.24 8.63 26.79
C ARG A 106 16.66 8.51 27.29
N ASP A 107 17.57 8.12 26.38
CA ASP A 107 19.01 7.99 26.65
C ASP A 107 19.87 9.03 25.90
N GLY A 108 19.24 9.91 25.09
CA GLY A 108 19.92 10.94 24.31
C GLY A 108 20.33 10.53 22.91
N THR A 109 19.99 9.31 22.48
CA THR A 109 20.25 8.83 21.11
C THR A 109 19.09 9.14 20.15
N GLU A 110 17.99 9.65 20.69
CA GLU A 110 16.80 9.97 19.90
C GLU A 110 17.06 11.15 18.97
N ARG A 111 16.45 11.10 17.78
CA ARG A 111 16.60 12.13 16.75
C ARG A 111 15.27 12.76 16.35
N ALA A 112 15.31 14.06 16.06
CA ALA A 112 14.13 14.78 15.59
C ALA A 112 13.72 14.34 14.20
N PHE A 113 12.40 14.33 13.96
CA PHE A 113 11.83 14.15 12.62
C PHE A 113 11.77 15.49 11.89
N GLU A 114 12.25 15.51 10.67
CA GLU A 114 12.11 16.64 9.75
C GLU A 114 11.24 16.26 8.55
N MET A 115 10.26 17.13 8.26
CA MET A 115 9.43 16.94 7.07
C MET A 115 10.27 17.11 5.80
N PRO A 116 10.14 16.24 4.80
CA PRO A 116 10.82 16.41 3.54
C PRO A 116 10.38 17.70 2.85
N GLU A 117 11.30 18.38 2.18
CA GLU A 117 10.99 19.54 1.33
C GLU A 117 10.41 19.14 -0.02
N LEU A 118 10.75 17.94 -0.49
CA LEU A 118 10.35 17.39 -1.77
C LEU A 118 9.37 16.24 -1.59
N CYS A 119 8.47 16.10 -2.53
CA CYS A 119 7.53 14.98 -2.57
C CYS A 119 8.29 13.66 -2.74
N PRO A 120 8.11 12.67 -1.84
CA PRO A 120 8.83 11.40 -1.91
C PRO A 120 8.49 10.56 -3.15
N SER A 121 7.39 10.89 -3.86
CA SER A 121 6.95 10.15 -5.04
C SER A 121 7.37 10.78 -6.36
N CYS A 122 7.39 12.12 -6.47
CA CYS A 122 7.64 12.80 -7.73
C CYS A 122 8.70 13.91 -7.68
N GLY A 123 9.36 14.12 -6.53
CA GLY A 123 10.42 15.14 -6.37
C GLY A 123 9.94 16.59 -6.40
N THR A 124 8.67 16.86 -6.61
CA THR A 124 8.14 18.24 -6.66
C THR A 124 8.20 18.88 -5.28
N ARG A 125 8.62 20.13 -5.18
CA ARG A 125 8.68 20.86 -3.92
C ARG A 125 7.30 20.93 -3.26
N LEU A 126 7.26 20.56 -1.98
CA LEU A 126 6.05 20.62 -1.17
C LEU A 126 5.72 22.05 -0.77
N ALA A 127 4.44 22.38 -0.72
CA ALA A 127 3.95 23.70 -0.32
C ALA A 127 2.64 23.58 0.47
N PRO A 128 2.32 24.53 1.36
CA PRO A 128 0.99 24.62 1.94
C PRO A 128 -0.04 25.00 0.86
N ALA A 129 -1.28 24.54 1.00
CA ALA A 129 -2.33 24.86 0.03
C ALA A 129 -2.76 26.34 0.09
N LYS A 130 -2.64 26.95 1.25
CA LYS A 130 -2.89 28.37 1.52
C LYS A 130 -1.97 28.84 2.66
N GLU A 131 -1.80 30.13 2.76
CA GLU A 131 -1.05 30.74 3.85
C GLU A 131 -1.62 30.32 5.22
N GLY A 132 -0.74 29.89 6.13
CA GLY A 132 -1.11 29.39 7.47
C GLY A 132 -1.60 27.94 7.52
N ASP A 133 -1.67 27.23 6.38
CA ASP A 133 -1.98 25.78 6.38
C ASP A 133 -0.83 25.00 7.05
N VAL A 134 -1.20 24.11 7.95
CA VAL A 134 -0.25 23.25 8.68
C VAL A 134 0.20 22.08 7.82
N ASP A 135 -0.63 21.69 6.84
CA ASP A 135 -0.38 20.53 6.00
C ASP A 135 0.42 20.90 4.76
N LEU A 136 1.55 20.23 4.56
CA LEU A 136 2.27 20.31 3.29
C LEU A 136 1.63 19.41 2.24
N ARG A 137 1.61 19.89 1.02
CA ARG A 137 1.03 19.18 -0.13
C ARG A 137 1.98 19.17 -1.31
N CYS A 138 1.89 18.10 -2.08
CA CYS A 138 2.49 18.03 -3.41
C CYS A 138 1.55 18.74 -4.40
N PRO A 139 1.96 19.86 -5.03
CA PRO A 139 1.12 20.61 -5.97
C PRO A 139 1.00 19.92 -7.34
N ASN A 140 1.84 18.91 -7.62
CA ASN A 140 1.78 18.16 -8.89
C ASN A 140 0.57 17.20 -8.92
N ALA A 141 -0.64 17.76 -8.95
CA ALA A 141 -1.86 16.95 -8.92
C ALA A 141 -2.04 16.09 -10.17
N ALA A 142 -1.55 16.53 -11.33
CA ALA A 142 -1.73 15.81 -12.59
C ALA A 142 -0.74 14.66 -12.77
N GLY A 143 0.52 14.84 -12.35
CA GLY A 143 1.60 13.91 -12.69
C GLY A 143 2.25 13.19 -11.50
N CYS A 144 1.78 13.40 -10.26
CA CYS A 144 2.35 12.71 -9.11
C CYS A 144 1.84 11.25 -9.04
N PRO A 145 2.71 10.23 -9.17
CA PRO A 145 2.29 8.82 -9.19
C PRO A 145 1.53 8.42 -7.93
N ALA A 146 1.97 8.83 -6.74
CA ALA A 146 1.28 8.53 -5.50
C ALA A 146 -0.14 9.12 -5.45
N GLN A 147 -0.34 10.36 -5.94
CA GLN A 147 -1.66 10.95 -5.99
C GLN A 147 -2.58 10.23 -6.98
N ILE A 148 -2.04 9.78 -8.11
CA ILE A 148 -2.79 9.01 -9.12
C ILE A 148 -3.20 7.67 -8.52
N THR A 149 -2.27 6.95 -7.87
CA THR A 149 -2.55 5.70 -7.15
C THR A 149 -3.70 5.87 -6.16
N GLU A 150 -3.62 6.86 -5.28
CA GLU A 150 -4.63 7.11 -4.24
C GLU A 150 -5.99 7.53 -4.82
N ARG A 151 -6.01 8.22 -5.97
CA ARG A 151 -7.25 8.53 -6.69
C ARG A 151 -7.88 7.28 -7.30
N LEU A 152 -7.08 6.36 -7.86
CA LEU A 152 -7.57 5.08 -8.36
C LEU A 152 -8.15 4.21 -7.24
N ILE A 153 -7.48 4.15 -6.09
CA ILE A 153 -7.98 3.46 -4.89
C ILE A 153 -9.34 4.04 -4.47
N HIS A 154 -9.44 5.38 -4.43
CA HIS A 154 -10.69 6.05 -4.08
C HIS A 154 -11.80 5.76 -5.10
N LEU A 155 -11.48 5.85 -6.40
CA LEU A 155 -12.39 5.56 -7.49
C LEU A 155 -12.95 4.13 -7.38
N GLY A 156 -12.10 3.14 -7.08
CA GLY A 156 -12.49 1.75 -6.88
C GLY A 156 -13.26 1.48 -5.58
N SER A 157 -13.28 2.43 -4.64
CA SER A 157 -13.88 2.21 -3.32
C SER A 157 -15.41 2.11 -3.34
N ARG A 158 -15.99 1.46 -2.30
CA ARG A 158 -17.45 1.35 -2.13
C ARG A 158 -18.17 2.69 -2.05
N GLY A 159 -17.48 3.72 -1.57
CA GLY A 159 -18.04 5.09 -1.49
C GLY A 159 -18.10 5.82 -2.83
N ALA A 160 -17.43 5.30 -3.86
CA ALA A 160 -17.37 5.86 -5.20
C ALA A 160 -18.02 4.93 -6.24
N LEU A 161 -17.23 4.27 -7.11
CA LEU A 161 -17.76 3.42 -8.18
C LEU A 161 -17.88 1.93 -7.80
N ASP A 162 -17.31 1.52 -6.65
CA ASP A 162 -17.34 0.14 -6.11
C ASP A 162 -16.80 -0.90 -7.11
N VAL A 163 -15.60 -0.68 -7.62
CA VAL A 163 -14.93 -1.55 -8.58
C VAL A 163 -14.08 -2.57 -7.82
N GLN A 164 -14.54 -3.83 -7.78
CA GLN A 164 -13.79 -4.93 -7.17
C GLN A 164 -12.50 -5.19 -7.96
N GLY A 165 -11.42 -5.51 -7.24
CA GLY A 165 -10.11 -5.71 -7.86
C GLY A 165 -9.29 -4.44 -8.04
N LEU A 166 -9.89 -3.24 -8.02
CA LEU A 166 -9.19 -1.97 -8.05
C LEU A 166 -8.84 -1.47 -6.62
N GLY A 167 -8.06 -2.25 -5.92
CA GLY A 167 -7.54 -1.91 -4.59
C GLY A 167 -6.12 -1.33 -4.64
N ALA A 168 -5.49 -1.17 -3.48
CA ALA A 168 -4.17 -0.53 -3.36
C ALA A 168 -3.08 -1.24 -4.19
N GLU A 169 -3.05 -2.57 -4.20
CA GLU A 169 -2.04 -3.33 -4.96
C GLU A 169 -2.22 -3.16 -6.48
N ALA A 170 -3.47 -3.22 -6.98
CA ALA A 170 -3.75 -3.03 -8.41
C ALA A 170 -3.47 -1.60 -8.86
N ALA A 171 -3.90 -0.60 -8.08
CA ALA A 171 -3.61 0.79 -8.36
C ALA A 171 -2.10 1.07 -8.38
N ALA A 172 -1.34 0.51 -7.42
CA ALA A 172 0.12 0.64 -7.39
C ALA A 172 0.77 -0.05 -8.60
N ALA A 173 0.33 -1.26 -8.97
CA ALA A 173 0.86 -1.97 -10.14
C ALA A 173 0.64 -1.18 -11.44
N LEU A 174 -0.49 -0.48 -11.59
CA LEU A 174 -0.80 0.33 -12.77
C LEU A 174 -0.02 1.64 -12.85
N THR A 175 0.32 2.24 -11.71
CA THR A 175 0.89 3.60 -11.64
C THR A 175 2.33 3.64 -11.14
N GLN A 176 2.77 2.63 -10.42
CA GLN A 176 4.11 2.53 -9.80
C GLN A 176 4.57 1.06 -9.78
N PRO A 177 4.74 0.39 -10.94
CA PRO A 177 5.08 -1.04 -10.99
C PRO A 177 6.40 -1.36 -10.27
N GLU A 178 7.32 -0.41 -10.20
CA GLU A 178 8.61 -0.54 -9.52
C GLU A 178 8.56 -0.21 -8.01
N LEU A 179 7.37 -0.04 -7.46
CA LEU A 179 7.23 0.22 -6.02
C LEU A 179 7.83 -0.93 -5.20
N GLY A 180 8.86 -0.60 -4.43
CA GLY A 180 9.60 -1.57 -3.62
C GLY A 180 10.88 -2.13 -4.28
N ARG A 181 11.26 -1.69 -5.49
CA ARG A 181 12.51 -2.07 -6.16
C ARG A 181 13.72 -1.83 -5.25
N GLU A 182 13.80 -0.71 -4.54
CA GLU A 182 14.87 -0.40 -3.58
C GLU A 182 15.03 -1.49 -2.50
N ARG A 183 13.92 -2.09 -2.05
CA ARG A 183 13.96 -3.18 -1.07
C ARG A 183 14.52 -4.47 -1.67
N VAL A 184 14.28 -4.69 -2.96
CA VAL A 184 14.84 -5.84 -3.70
C VAL A 184 16.34 -5.67 -3.87
N VAL A 185 16.79 -4.46 -4.24
CA VAL A 185 18.22 -4.10 -4.29
C VAL A 185 18.88 -4.33 -2.93
N ALA A 186 18.30 -3.80 -1.87
CA ALA A 186 18.81 -4.00 -0.51
C ALA A 186 18.82 -5.50 -0.09
N ALA A 187 17.84 -6.28 -0.53
CA ALA A 187 17.80 -7.71 -0.30
C ALA A 187 18.93 -8.44 -1.04
N LEU A 188 19.19 -8.11 -2.32
CA LEU A 188 20.34 -8.65 -3.06
C LEU A 188 21.67 -8.33 -2.37
N VAL A 189 21.86 -7.08 -1.94
CA VAL A 189 23.06 -6.65 -1.21
C VAL A 189 23.23 -7.42 0.10
N SER A 190 22.13 -7.80 0.77
CA SER A 190 22.15 -8.62 1.98
C SER A 190 22.29 -10.13 1.73
N GLY A 191 22.46 -10.56 0.46
CA GLY A 191 22.61 -11.98 0.08
C GLY A 191 21.29 -12.75 -0.02
N ALA A 192 20.16 -12.06 -0.09
CA ALA A 192 18.87 -12.70 -0.32
C ALA A 192 18.72 -13.15 -1.78
N LYS A 193 17.90 -14.19 -2.00
CA LYS A 193 17.60 -14.69 -3.34
C LYS A 193 16.51 -13.85 -4.00
N VAL A 194 16.77 -13.42 -5.22
CA VAL A 194 15.79 -12.74 -6.07
C VAL A 194 15.53 -13.60 -7.30
N THR A 195 14.29 -13.99 -7.52
CA THR A 195 13.90 -14.83 -8.65
C THR A 195 13.06 -14.02 -9.63
N LEU A 196 13.44 -13.96 -10.89
CA LEU A 196 12.68 -13.33 -11.96
C LEU A 196 11.48 -14.20 -12.38
N GLU A 197 10.55 -13.63 -13.09
CA GLU A 197 9.34 -14.33 -13.58
C GLU A 197 9.67 -15.53 -14.46
N ASN A 198 10.75 -15.46 -15.24
CA ASN A 198 11.25 -16.55 -16.09
C ASN A 198 11.93 -17.68 -15.29
N GLY A 199 12.04 -17.57 -13.96
CA GLY A 199 12.69 -18.53 -13.08
C GLY A 199 14.21 -18.33 -12.90
N GLU A 200 14.80 -17.32 -13.53
CA GLU A 200 16.19 -16.94 -13.34
C GLU A 200 16.41 -16.43 -11.90
N GLN A 201 17.46 -16.90 -11.26
CA GLN A 201 17.86 -16.44 -9.95
C GLN A 201 19.00 -15.44 -10.06
N LEU A 202 18.81 -14.29 -9.44
CA LEU A 202 19.80 -13.23 -9.36
C LEU A 202 20.56 -13.33 -8.04
N GLU A 203 21.87 -13.34 -8.11
CA GLU A 203 22.76 -13.36 -6.95
C GLU A 203 23.92 -12.39 -7.21
N LEU A 204 24.28 -11.61 -6.21
CA LEU A 204 25.49 -10.80 -6.27
C LEU A 204 26.73 -11.67 -6.07
N PRO A 205 27.80 -11.49 -6.85
CA PRO A 205 29.07 -12.16 -6.59
C PRO A 205 29.58 -11.82 -5.18
N ALA A 206 30.00 -12.82 -4.45
CA ALA A 206 30.63 -12.63 -3.14
C ALA A 206 32.01 -11.97 -3.33
N ASP A 207 32.09 -10.67 -3.11
CA ASP A 207 33.33 -9.91 -3.13
C ASP A 207 33.44 -9.06 -1.85
N SER A 208 34.39 -9.44 -1.00
CA SER A 208 34.62 -8.80 0.30
C SER A 208 35.34 -7.45 0.23
N GLN A 209 35.76 -7.00 -0.97
CA GLN A 209 36.53 -5.77 -1.14
C GLN A 209 35.67 -4.58 -1.64
N ARG A 210 34.39 -4.84 -2.02
CA ARG A 210 33.50 -3.79 -2.53
C ARG A 210 32.90 -2.93 -1.42
N THR A 211 32.80 -1.66 -1.68
CA THR A 211 32.08 -0.73 -0.82
C THR A 211 30.57 -0.97 -0.89
N HIS A 212 29.83 -0.56 0.14
CA HIS A 212 28.37 -0.68 0.17
C HIS A 212 27.71 0.00 -1.05
N GLY A 213 28.23 1.15 -1.49
CA GLY A 213 27.69 1.87 -2.66
C GLY A 213 27.88 1.11 -3.97
N GLU A 214 29.04 0.47 -4.18
CA GLU A 214 29.32 -0.36 -5.37
C GLU A 214 28.38 -1.58 -5.39
N LEU A 215 28.15 -2.24 -4.25
CA LEU A 215 27.22 -3.36 -4.17
C LEU A 215 25.77 -2.96 -4.53
N PHE A 216 25.35 -1.75 -4.16
CA PHE A 216 24.02 -1.23 -4.53
C PHE A 216 23.91 -0.96 -6.03
N ALA A 217 24.96 -0.40 -6.65
CA ALA A 217 25.00 -0.15 -8.10
C ALA A 217 24.94 -1.47 -8.89
N ASP A 218 25.77 -2.44 -8.50
CA ASP A 218 25.80 -3.76 -9.14
C ASP A 218 24.46 -4.51 -8.98
N ALA A 219 23.83 -4.43 -7.80
CA ALA A 219 22.51 -5.01 -7.55
C ALA A 219 21.44 -4.36 -8.44
N GLU A 220 21.50 -3.05 -8.66
CA GLU A 220 20.57 -2.34 -9.54
C GLU A 220 20.78 -2.74 -11.01
N GLU A 221 22.03 -2.94 -11.46
CA GLU A 221 22.35 -3.38 -12.82
C GLU A 221 21.89 -4.81 -13.11
N LEU A 222 21.87 -5.69 -12.10
CA LEU A 222 21.37 -7.07 -12.24
C LEU A 222 19.85 -7.14 -12.45
N LEU A 223 19.12 -6.15 -11.95
CA LEU A 223 17.66 -6.14 -12.08
C LEU A 223 17.25 -5.75 -13.52
N PRO A 224 16.12 -6.26 -14.02
CA PRO A 224 15.56 -5.81 -15.29
C PRO A 224 15.38 -4.30 -15.33
N GLN A 225 15.40 -3.72 -16.53
CA GLN A 225 15.14 -2.29 -16.68
C GLN A 225 13.81 -1.90 -16.02
N PRO A 226 13.76 -0.75 -15.33
CA PRO A 226 12.55 -0.30 -14.66
C PRO A 226 11.37 -0.16 -15.63
N GLN A 227 10.21 -0.66 -15.22
CA GLN A 227 8.98 -0.55 -16.00
C GLN A 227 8.41 0.87 -15.86
N THR A 228 7.82 1.35 -16.94
CA THR A 228 7.05 2.59 -16.92
C THR A 228 5.64 2.36 -16.43
N ALA A 229 5.03 3.38 -15.82
CA ALA A 229 3.64 3.33 -15.40
C ALA A 229 2.71 3.13 -16.61
N THR A 230 1.77 2.20 -16.52
CA THR A 230 0.73 2.00 -17.54
C THR A 230 -0.29 3.14 -17.50
N LEU A 231 -0.61 3.62 -16.28
CA LEU A 231 -1.50 4.75 -16.10
C LEU A 231 -0.76 5.96 -15.52
N THR A 232 -0.76 7.05 -16.26
CA THR A 232 -0.22 8.34 -15.83
C THR A 232 -1.32 9.33 -15.46
N SER A 233 -2.58 8.95 -15.63
CA SER A 233 -3.76 9.70 -15.21
C SER A 233 -4.86 8.75 -14.74
N SER A 234 -5.63 9.15 -13.74
CA SER A 234 -6.74 8.35 -13.23
C SER A 234 -7.91 8.19 -14.21
N LYS A 235 -8.05 9.08 -15.18
CA LYS A 235 -9.09 8.98 -16.23
C LYS A 235 -8.85 7.85 -17.19
N ASP A 236 -7.58 7.49 -17.44
CA ASP A 236 -7.19 6.49 -18.44
C ASP A 236 -7.61 5.07 -18.02
N ILE A 237 -8.00 4.88 -16.75
CA ILE A 237 -8.52 3.60 -16.24
C ILE A 237 -9.76 3.11 -17.01
N PHE A 238 -10.58 4.02 -17.56
CA PHE A 238 -11.80 3.67 -18.30
C PHE A 238 -11.54 3.22 -19.74
N SER A 239 -10.33 3.39 -20.25
CA SER A 239 -9.91 2.89 -21.58
C SER A 239 -9.00 1.66 -21.49
N LEU A 240 -8.69 1.20 -20.28
CA LEU A 240 -7.76 0.09 -20.03
C LEU A 240 -8.29 -1.22 -20.63
N GLN A 241 -7.43 -1.92 -21.37
CA GLN A 241 -7.70 -3.24 -21.93
C GLN A 241 -6.83 -4.30 -21.23
N ALA A 242 -7.21 -5.58 -21.36
CA ALA A 242 -6.47 -6.67 -20.72
C ALA A 242 -5.02 -6.76 -21.21
N ASP A 243 -4.79 -6.50 -22.50
CA ASP A 243 -3.46 -6.57 -23.10
C ASP A 243 -2.52 -5.44 -22.67
N ASP A 244 -3.06 -4.27 -22.31
CA ASP A 244 -2.27 -3.13 -21.82
C ASP A 244 -1.52 -3.45 -20.52
N VAL A 245 -1.95 -4.46 -19.79
CA VAL A 245 -1.43 -4.86 -18.48
C VAL A 245 -0.78 -6.25 -18.47
N ALA A 246 -0.57 -6.83 -19.66
CA ALA A 246 -0.02 -8.18 -19.80
C ALA A 246 1.39 -8.31 -19.20
N ASP A 247 2.19 -7.28 -19.37
CA ASP A 247 3.60 -7.28 -19.00
C ASP A 247 3.89 -6.39 -17.77
N ILE A 248 2.90 -6.20 -16.90
CA ILE A 248 3.12 -5.56 -15.61
C ILE A 248 3.66 -6.60 -14.61
N PHE A 249 4.89 -6.41 -14.18
CA PHE A 249 5.54 -7.19 -13.15
C PHE A 249 5.63 -6.40 -11.86
N VAL A 250 5.54 -7.11 -10.74
CA VAL A 250 5.69 -6.53 -9.40
C VAL A 250 6.62 -7.41 -8.56
N TRP A 251 7.31 -6.79 -7.62
CA TRP A 251 8.17 -7.47 -6.67
C TRP A 251 7.37 -7.95 -5.45
N ARG A 252 7.45 -9.24 -5.13
CA ARG A 252 6.78 -9.80 -3.97
C ARG A 252 7.78 -10.49 -3.04
N PRO A 253 7.69 -10.24 -1.71
CA PRO A 253 8.48 -10.99 -0.75
C PRO A 253 8.04 -12.46 -0.75
N VAL A 254 9.00 -13.37 -0.78
CA VAL A 254 8.75 -14.80 -0.66
C VAL A 254 8.35 -15.12 0.78
N ARG A 255 7.31 -15.93 0.94
CA ARG A 255 6.81 -16.34 2.27
C ARG A 255 6.73 -17.85 2.36
N VAL A 256 7.27 -18.39 3.45
CA VAL A 256 7.14 -19.81 3.81
C VAL A 256 6.26 -19.89 5.06
N ARG A 257 5.16 -20.60 4.98
CA ARG A 257 4.15 -20.70 6.06
C ARG A 257 3.72 -19.34 6.63
N GLY A 258 3.60 -18.34 5.76
CA GLY A 258 3.18 -16.98 6.11
C GLY A 258 4.30 -16.06 6.64
N VAL A 259 5.50 -16.58 6.86
CA VAL A 259 6.67 -15.81 7.32
C VAL A 259 7.51 -15.41 6.11
N ALA A 260 7.90 -14.12 6.01
CA ALA A 260 8.80 -13.65 4.97
C ALA A 260 10.22 -14.23 5.18
N THR A 261 10.82 -14.76 4.11
CA THR A 261 12.18 -15.34 4.14
C THR A 261 13.28 -14.29 3.99
N GLY A 262 12.94 -13.10 3.52
CA GLY A 262 13.89 -12.08 3.08
C GLY A 262 14.09 -12.08 1.55
N ASP A 263 13.73 -13.18 0.88
CA ASP A 263 13.84 -13.33 -0.56
C ASP A 263 12.70 -12.61 -1.28
N TYR A 264 12.92 -12.34 -2.57
CA TYR A 264 11.92 -11.69 -3.42
C TYR A 264 11.71 -12.48 -4.72
N SER A 265 10.51 -12.33 -5.29
CA SER A 265 10.20 -12.82 -6.62
C SER A 265 9.52 -11.76 -7.46
N GLN A 266 9.89 -11.66 -8.73
CA GLN A 266 9.17 -10.89 -9.72
C GLN A 266 8.02 -11.73 -10.26
N VAL A 267 6.81 -11.20 -10.27
CA VAL A 267 5.62 -11.92 -10.73
C VAL A 267 4.75 -11.02 -11.60
N ARG A 268 4.11 -11.60 -12.62
CA ARG A 268 3.06 -10.90 -13.38
C ARG A 268 1.88 -10.58 -12.47
N PHE A 269 1.45 -9.33 -12.45
CA PHE A 269 0.40 -8.91 -11.54
C PHE A 269 -0.99 -9.27 -12.05
N PHE A 270 -1.32 -8.91 -13.27
CA PHE A 270 -2.66 -9.05 -13.84
C PHE A 270 -2.85 -10.32 -14.69
N TRP A 271 -1.76 -10.95 -15.08
CA TRP A 271 -1.77 -12.16 -15.87
C TRP A 271 -1.19 -13.36 -15.11
N THR A 272 -1.47 -14.55 -15.58
CA THR A 272 -0.97 -15.79 -14.99
C THR A 272 -0.76 -16.84 -16.09
N THR A 273 0.14 -17.78 -15.84
CA THR A 273 0.35 -18.90 -16.76
C THR A 273 -0.76 -19.92 -16.58
N ALA A 274 -1.49 -20.22 -17.66
CA ALA A 274 -2.42 -21.33 -17.68
C ALA A 274 -1.66 -22.66 -17.79
N TRP A 275 -2.02 -23.61 -16.93
CA TRP A 275 -1.44 -24.95 -16.93
C TRP A 275 -2.43 -25.95 -17.47
N LYS A 276 -2.01 -26.79 -18.43
CA LYS A 276 -2.85 -27.85 -19.01
C LYS A 276 -2.32 -29.22 -18.61
N LYS A 277 -3.22 -30.07 -18.18
CA LYS A 277 -2.94 -31.47 -17.92
C LYS A 277 -2.95 -32.25 -19.23
N THR A 278 -1.82 -32.69 -19.72
CA THR A 278 -1.72 -33.63 -20.85
C THR A 278 -1.56 -35.05 -20.31
N VAL A 279 -2.43 -35.96 -20.75
CA VAL A 279 -2.35 -37.38 -20.40
C VAL A 279 -1.73 -38.11 -21.57
N ARG A 280 -0.53 -38.66 -21.38
CA ARG A 280 0.10 -39.55 -22.37
C ARG A 280 -0.09 -40.99 -21.91
N SER A 281 -0.59 -41.82 -22.79
CA SER A 281 -0.68 -43.29 -22.56
C SER A 281 0.43 -43.96 -23.34
N ARG A 282 1.30 -44.70 -22.66
CA ARG A 282 2.33 -45.54 -23.29
C ARG A 282 2.32 -46.90 -22.58
N ALA A 283 2.20 -47.96 -23.33
CA ALA A 283 2.15 -49.34 -22.84
C ALA A 283 1.11 -49.58 -21.71
N GLY A 284 -0.08 -48.96 -21.83
CA GLY A 284 -1.17 -49.11 -20.85
C GLY A 284 -1.04 -48.25 -19.59
N VAL A 285 0.08 -47.57 -19.41
CA VAL A 285 0.30 -46.65 -18.28
C VAL A 285 -0.05 -45.24 -18.68
N LYS A 286 -1.01 -44.64 -17.97
CA LYS A 286 -1.39 -43.22 -18.15
C LYS A 286 -0.53 -42.35 -17.25
N THR A 287 0.37 -41.56 -17.81
CA THR A 287 1.12 -40.52 -17.09
C THR A 287 0.50 -39.17 -17.40
N ALA A 288 0.22 -38.40 -16.33
CA ALA A 288 -0.28 -37.04 -16.44
C ALA A 288 0.88 -36.05 -16.24
N HIS A 289 1.08 -35.21 -17.26
CA HIS A 289 2.01 -34.08 -17.18
C HIS A 289 1.24 -32.77 -17.16
N TRP A 290 1.57 -31.91 -16.21
CA TRP A 290 1.13 -30.52 -16.20
C TRP A 290 2.22 -29.68 -16.87
N GLY A 291 1.86 -28.91 -17.87
CA GLY A 291 2.77 -27.98 -18.54
C GLY A 291 2.11 -26.62 -18.77
N PRO A 292 2.90 -25.54 -18.80
CA PRO A 292 2.41 -24.23 -19.16
C PRO A 292 1.95 -24.26 -20.63
N VAL A 293 0.81 -23.66 -20.89
CA VAL A 293 0.24 -23.63 -22.24
C VAL A 293 0.23 -22.22 -22.80
N GLU A 294 -0.22 -21.28 -22.00
CA GLU A 294 -0.47 -19.91 -22.44
C GLU A 294 -0.51 -18.97 -21.25
N SER A 295 -0.10 -17.73 -21.45
CA SER A 295 -0.35 -16.66 -20.49
C SER A 295 -1.77 -16.14 -20.71
N VAL A 296 -2.54 -16.03 -19.62
CA VAL A 296 -3.95 -15.59 -19.66
C VAL A 296 -4.21 -14.52 -18.59
N PRO A 297 -5.17 -13.61 -18.86
CA PRO A 297 -5.57 -12.62 -17.87
C PRO A 297 -6.18 -13.30 -16.62
N ARG A 298 -5.86 -12.80 -15.45
CA ARG A 298 -6.46 -13.28 -14.20
C ARG A 298 -7.94 -12.94 -14.17
N LYS A 299 -8.73 -13.82 -13.55
CA LYS A 299 -10.16 -13.60 -13.35
C LYS A 299 -10.47 -12.26 -12.68
N SER A 300 -9.67 -11.86 -11.68
CA SER A 300 -9.80 -10.56 -11.01
C SER A 300 -9.60 -9.36 -11.94
N LEU A 301 -8.74 -9.46 -12.95
CA LEU A 301 -8.60 -8.44 -13.99
C LEU A 301 -9.86 -8.35 -14.83
N LEU A 302 -10.37 -9.48 -15.32
CA LEU A 302 -11.57 -9.49 -16.14
C LEU A 302 -12.80 -8.97 -15.40
N GLU A 303 -12.94 -9.32 -14.13
CA GLU A 303 -14.00 -8.79 -13.25
C GLU A 303 -13.85 -7.27 -13.06
N MET A 304 -12.63 -6.78 -12.81
CA MET A 304 -12.34 -5.35 -12.67
C MET A 304 -12.70 -4.59 -13.95
N LEU A 305 -12.26 -5.07 -15.12
CA LEU A 305 -12.57 -4.43 -16.41
C LEU A 305 -14.07 -4.43 -16.71
N GLY A 306 -14.76 -5.54 -16.44
CA GLY A 306 -16.22 -5.63 -16.61
C GLY A 306 -16.97 -4.65 -15.71
N GLN A 307 -16.51 -4.45 -14.47
CA GLN A 307 -17.11 -3.47 -13.54
C GLN A 307 -16.79 -2.03 -13.92
N LEU A 308 -15.60 -1.74 -14.46
CA LEU A 308 -15.26 -0.43 -15.00
C LEU A 308 -16.16 -0.07 -16.19
N GLU A 309 -16.44 -1.02 -17.08
CA GLU A 309 -17.36 -0.82 -18.18
C GLU A 309 -18.79 -0.55 -17.67
N GLY A 310 -19.27 -1.36 -16.72
CA GLY A 310 -20.56 -1.14 -16.07
C GLY A 310 -20.63 0.18 -15.30
N ALA A 311 -19.52 0.64 -14.75
CA ALA A 311 -19.47 1.92 -14.04
C ALA A 311 -19.78 3.13 -14.96
N LYS A 312 -19.46 3.05 -16.26
CA LYS A 312 -19.73 4.11 -17.23
C LYS A 312 -21.22 4.49 -17.33
N THR A 313 -22.10 3.58 -16.94
CA THR A 313 -23.57 3.82 -16.95
C THR A 313 -24.12 4.30 -15.61
N GLN A 314 -23.28 4.49 -14.61
CA GLN A 314 -23.72 4.95 -13.29
C GLN A 314 -24.14 6.44 -13.31
N PRO A 315 -24.96 6.87 -12.33
CA PRO A 315 -25.37 8.26 -12.22
C PRO A 315 -24.18 9.22 -12.08
N ILE A 316 -24.28 10.39 -12.72
CA ILE A 316 -23.21 11.41 -12.75
C ILE A 316 -22.70 11.79 -11.37
N TRP A 317 -23.55 11.83 -10.35
CA TRP A 317 -23.14 12.15 -8.99
C TRP A 317 -22.11 11.18 -8.41
N ARG A 318 -22.14 9.88 -8.82
CA ARG A 318 -21.11 8.90 -8.42
C ARG A 318 -19.75 9.23 -9.02
N PHE A 319 -19.72 9.69 -10.27
CA PHE A 319 -18.50 10.17 -10.90
C PHE A 319 -17.94 11.41 -10.21
N LEU A 320 -18.80 12.37 -9.84
CA LEU A 320 -18.36 13.55 -9.08
C LEU A 320 -17.72 13.14 -7.75
N VAL A 321 -18.32 12.20 -7.02
CA VAL A 321 -17.73 11.65 -5.80
C VAL A 321 -16.41 10.93 -6.10
N ALA A 322 -16.34 10.10 -7.14
CA ALA A 322 -15.15 9.35 -7.52
C ALA A 322 -13.99 10.27 -7.92
N LEU A 323 -14.28 11.38 -8.56
CA LEU A 323 -13.32 12.42 -8.96
C LEU A 323 -13.00 13.39 -7.83
N SER A 324 -13.70 13.29 -6.69
CA SER A 324 -13.56 14.20 -5.54
C SER A 324 -13.94 15.66 -5.87
N ILE A 325 -14.96 15.83 -6.69
CA ILE A 325 -15.56 17.11 -7.09
C ILE A 325 -16.81 17.36 -6.26
#